data_691b2ebbb697280ead83e59be7c2b217
#
_entry.id   691b2ebbb697280ead83e59be7c2b217
#
_cell.length_a   1.000
_cell.length_b   1.000
_cell.length_c   1.000
_cell.angle_alpha   90.00
_cell.angle_beta   90.00
_cell.angle_gamma   90.00
#
_symmetry.space_group_name_H-M   'P 1'
#
loop_
_entity.id
_entity.type
_entity.pdbx_description
1 polymer ?
#
loop_
_entity_poly.entity_id
_entity_poly.type
_entity_poly.pdbx_seq_one_letter_code
_entity_poly.pdbx_strand_id
1 'polypeptide(L)'
;IAIHPGRFFVAQKALDLKNTLCYNPETYMKTDIHPKNYRQVIFKDASSDAQFLIGSTVETKETAKWTDGLEYPLFMVEISSASHPFYTGQQKILDSEGRVERFNKRYGKKA
;
A
#
# COMPACT_ATOMS: atom_id res chain seq x y z
N ILE A 1 5.13 21.58 60.36
CA ILE A 1 4.30 20.45 59.87
C ILE A 1 4.35 20.53 58.38
N ALA A 2 5.22 19.72 57.77
CA ALA A 2 5.44 19.66 56.33
C ALA A 2 4.42 18.71 55.69
N ILE A 3 3.67 19.18 54.73
CA ILE A 3 2.86 18.34 53.86
C ILE A 3 3.56 18.25 52.51
N HIS A 4 4.10 17.07 52.21
CA HIS A 4 4.59 16.70 50.90
C HIS A 4 3.44 16.50 49.93
N PRO A 5 3.48 17.10 48.72
CA PRO A 5 2.67 16.62 47.64
C PRO A 5 3.47 15.55 46.87
N GLY A 6 3.25 14.30 47.28
CA GLY A 6 3.73 13.17 46.55
C GLY A 6 2.72 12.69 45.49
N ARG A 7 3.25 12.48 44.28
CA ARG A 7 2.78 11.46 43.32
C ARG A 7 1.41 11.62 42.67
N PHE A 8 1.40 12.27 41.54
CA PHE A 8 0.50 11.91 40.45
C PHE A 8 1.30 11.79 39.15
N PHE A 9 1.99 10.69 39.00
CA PHE A 9 2.66 10.31 37.74
C PHE A 9 2.47 8.82 37.48
N VAL A 10 1.22 8.35 37.44
CA VAL A 10 0.89 7.00 36.92
C VAL A 10 -0.53 7.03 36.38
N ALA A 11 -0.78 7.56 35.22
CA ALA A 11 -2.02 7.31 34.48
C ALA A 11 -1.97 7.74 33.01
N GLN A 12 -0.81 7.69 32.35
CA GLN A 12 -0.77 8.04 30.93
C GLN A 12 -0.07 6.99 30.04
N LYS A 13 0.06 5.78 30.53
CA LYS A 13 0.72 4.68 29.80
C LYS A 13 -0.23 3.57 29.32
N ALA A 14 -1.53 3.78 29.37
CA ALA A 14 -2.52 2.74 29.06
C ALA A 14 -3.32 2.95 27.76
N LEU A 15 -2.97 3.95 26.94
CA LEU A 15 -3.73 4.26 25.71
C LEU A 15 -3.01 3.97 24.41
N ASP A 16 -1.73 3.55 24.45
CA ASP A 16 -0.96 3.27 23.24
C ASP A 16 -0.91 1.78 22.85
N LEU A 17 -1.73 0.94 23.46
CA LEU A 17 -1.73 -0.52 23.23
C LEU A 17 -2.51 -0.98 21.99
N LYS A 18 -3.08 -0.05 21.20
CA LYS A 18 -3.86 -0.42 20.01
C LYS A 18 -3.13 -0.22 18.68
N ASN A 19 -1.90 0.31 18.71
CA ASN A 19 -1.15 0.57 17.48
C ASN A 19 0.22 -0.13 17.42
N THR A 20 0.46 -1.09 18.30
CA THR A 20 1.75 -1.81 18.39
C THR A 20 1.68 -3.22 17.82
N LEU A 21 0.95 -3.41 16.73
CA LEU A 21 1.15 -4.63 15.93
C LEU A 21 2.19 -4.32 14.85
N CYS A 22 3.40 -4.86 15.04
CA CYS A 22 4.51 -4.98 14.11
C CYS A 22 5.57 -3.88 14.03
N TYR A 23 5.52 -2.83 14.81
CA TYR A 23 6.68 -1.95 14.90
C TYR A 23 7.38 -2.13 16.24
N ASN A 24 8.43 -2.95 16.27
CA ASN A 24 9.36 -2.98 17.39
C ASN A 24 10.39 -1.87 17.18
N PRO A 25 10.33 -0.74 17.91
CA PRO A 25 11.28 0.37 17.75
C PRO A 25 12.70 0.01 18.16
N GLU A 26 12.91 -1.17 18.74
CA GLU A 26 14.21 -1.64 19.20
C GLU A 26 14.94 -2.56 18.21
N THR A 27 14.35 -2.87 17.05
CA THR A 27 15.13 -3.45 15.97
C THR A 27 16.03 -2.36 15.39
N TYR A 28 17.19 -2.25 15.96
CA TYR A 28 18.26 -1.35 15.53
C TYR A 28 18.73 -1.80 14.15
N MET A 29 18.12 -1.25 13.13
CA MET A 29 18.57 -1.46 11.77
C MET A 29 19.94 -0.79 11.59
N LYS A 30 20.87 -1.46 10.93
CA LYS A 30 22.18 -0.88 10.62
C LYS A 30 21.98 0.32 9.70
N THR A 31 22.22 1.51 10.23
CA THR A 31 21.96 2.80 9.54
C THR A 31 22.80 2.99 8.28
N ASP A 32 23.95 2.31 8.19
CA ASP A 32 24.88 2.44 7.07
C ASP A 32 24.50 1.59 5.84
N ILE A 33 23.61 0.61 6.02
CA ILE A 33 23.24 -0.35 4.97
C ILE A 33 21.86 -0.02 4.39
N HIS A 34 20.95 0.49 5.21
CA HIS A 34 19.57 0.76 4.80
C HIS A 34 19.41 2.15 4.18
N PRO A 35 18.59 2.28 3.10
CA PRO A 35 18.27 3.57 2.53
C PRO A 35 17.59 4.49 3.54
N LYS A 36 17.94 5.78 3.53
CA LYS A 36 17.37 6.78 4.44
C LYS A 36 15.99 7.29 4.00
N ASN A 37 15.59 7.02 2.76
CA ASN A 37 14.35 7.46 2.14
C ASN A 37 13.19 6.46 2.27
N TYR A 38 13.30 5.48 3.18
CA TYR A 38 12.23 4.52 3.45
C TYR A 38 11.04 5.23 4.11
N ARG A 39 9.88 5.17 3.44
CA ARG A 39 8.64 5.80 3.90
C ARG A 39 7.41 5.03 3.42
N GLN A 40 6.25 5.34 3.97
CA GLN A 40 4.98 4.80 3.49
C GLN A 40 4.64 5.40 2.12
N VAL A 41 4.26 4.54 1.18
CA VAL A 41 3.90 4.88 -0.20
C VAL A 41 2.60 4.16 -0.55
N ILE A 42 1.69 4.85 -1.23
CA ILE A 42 0.48 4.25 -1.78
C ILE A 42 0.82 3.65 -3.15
N PHE A 43 0.63 2.35 -3.28
CA PHE A 43 0.69 1.67 -4.57
C PHE A 43 -0.74 1.50 -5.10
N LYS A 44 -1.04 2.15 -6.22
CA LYS A 44 -2.33 2.08 -6.89
C LYS A 44 -2.23 1.25 -8.17
N ASP A 45 -3.08 0.24 -8.29
CA ASP A 45 -3.17 -0.58 -9.49
C ASP A 45 -4.00 0.14 -10.57
N ALA A 46 -3.46 0.26 -11.78
CA ALA A 46 -4.12 0.89 -12.91
C ALA A 46 -5.30 0.07 -13.46
N SER A 47 -5.31 -1.25 -13.23
CA SER A 47 -6.30 -2.16 -13.82
C SER A 47 -7.51 -2.39 -12.91
N SER A 48 -7.31 -2.44 -11.58
CA SER A 48 -8.34 -2.78 -10.60
C SER A 48 -8.67 -1.64 -9.64
N ASP A 49 -7.98 -0.49 -9.76
CA ASP A 49 -8.05 0.64 -8.83
C ASP A 49 -7.76 0.29 -7.35
N ALA A 50 -7.26 -0.92 -7.10
CA ALA A 50 -6.87 -1.35 -5.77
C ALA A 50 -5.69 -0.52 -5.26
N GLN A 51 -5.72 -0.16 -3.98
CA GLN A 51 -4.71 0.66 -3.34
C GLN A 51 -4.10 -0.08 -2.15
N PHE A 52 -2.78 -0.01 -2.02
CA PHE A 52 -2.01 -0.64 -0.96
C PHE A 52 -1.06 0.37 -0.33
N LEU A 53 -1.09 0.49 0.99
CA LEU A 53 -0.15 1.33 1.74
C LEU A 53 1.02 0.46 2.21
N ILE A 54 2.19 0.64 1.62
CA ILE A 54 3.36 -0.20 1.88
C ILE A 54 4.59 0.69 2.06
N GLY A 55 5.50 0.29 2.97
CA GLY A 55 6.78 0.96 3.14
C GLY A 55 7.70 0.72 1.94
N SER A 56 8.21 1.80 1.35
CA SER A 56 9.09 1.75 0.17
C SER A 56 10.08 2.92 0.14
N THR A 57 11.11 2.75 -0.67
CA THR A 57 12.12 3.78 -0.98
C THR A 57 11.90 4.40 -2.36
N VAL A 58 10.83 4.01 -3.06
CA VAL A 58 10.54 4.48 -4.42
C VAL A 58 10.31 5.99 -4.44
N GLU A 59 10.93 6.69 -5.37
CA GLU A 59 10.72 8.12 -5.57
C GLU A 59 9.50 8.35 -6.44
N THR A 60 8.58 9.17 -5.97
CA THR A 60 7.35 9.50 -6.66
C THR A 60 7.16 11.00 -6.72
N LYS A 61 6.53 11.48 -7.79
CA LYS A 61 6.19 12.90 -7.97
C LYS A 61 4.75 13.20 -7.55
N GLU A 62 3.92 12.17 -7.50
CA GLU A 62 2.49 12.29 -7.20
C GLU A 62 2.21 11.97 -5.74
N THR A 63 1.17 12.57 -5.19
CA THR A 63 0.66 12.31 -3.84
C THR A 63 -0.82 12.00 -3.89
N ALA A 64 -1.29 11.17 -2.97
CA ALA A 64 -2.72 10.86 -2.81
C ALA A 64 -3.09 10.85 -1.33
N LYS A 65 -4.36 11.11 -1.06
CA LYS A 65 -4.91 11.03 0.29
C LYS A 65 -5.32 9.59 0.59
N TRP A 66 -4.90 9.09 1.73
CA TRP A 66 -5.33 7.81 2.24
C TRP A 66 -6.59 7.96 3.11
N THR A 67 -7.18 6.83 3.50
CA THR A 67 -8.37 6.79 4.37
C THR A 67 -8.19 7.50 5.71
N ASP A 68 -6.96 7.64 6.18
CA ASP A 68 -6.60 8.36 7.42
C ASP A 68 -6.63 9.90 7.27
N GLY A 69 -6.86 10.39 6.06
CA GLY A 69 -6.84 11.81 5.73
C GLY A 69 -5.44 12.40 5.54
N LEU A 70 -4.39 11.59 5.69
CA LEU A 70 -3.01 11.98 5.44
C LEU A 70 -2.64 11.82 3.98
N GLU A 71 -1.71 12.66 3.51
CA GLU A 71 -1.17 12.60 2.16
C GLU A 71 0.09 11.74 2.13
N TYR A 72 0.09 10.77 1.22
CA TYR A 72 1.24 9.88 0.98
C TYR A 72 1.67 9.95 -0.47
N PRO A 73 2.95 9.69 -0.75
CA PRO A 73 3.42 9.54 -2.13
C PRO A 73 2.67 8.42 -2.84
N LEU A 74 2.28 8.65 -4.09
CA LEU A 74 1.53 7.70 -4.91
C LEU A 74 2.44 7.13 -5.99
N PHE A 75 2.40 5.81 -6.15
CA PHE A 75 3.04 5.10 -7.24
C PHE A 75 2.03 4.23 -7.99
N MET A 76 1.92 4.43 -9.30
CA MET A 76 1.05 3.62 -10.16
C MET A 76 1.76 2.33 -10.56
N VAL A 77 1.09 1.19 -10.33
CA VAL A 77 1.54 -0.14 -10.80
C VAL A 77 0.60 -0.65 -11.88
N GLU A 78 1.15 -1.34 -12.87
CA GLU A 78 0.36 -1.86 -13.99
C GLU A 78 -0.44 -3.10 -13.60
N ILE A 79 0.12 -3.91 -12.70
CA ILE A 79 -0.48 -5.16 -12.25
C ILE A 79 -0.21 -5.38 -10.76
N SER A 80 -1.18 -5.94 -10.06
CA SER A 80 -1.07 -6.32 -8.65
C SER A 80 -1.74 -7.67 -8.40
N SER A 81 -1.74 -8.14 -7.16
CA SER A 81 -2.49 -9.35 -6.78
C SER A 81 -4.01 -9.22 -7.02
N ALA A 82 -4.55 -8.01 -7.05
CA ALA A 82 -5.96 -7.74 -7.31
C ALA A 82 -6.33 -7.79 -8.79
N SER A 83 -5.35 -7.67 -9.71
CA SER A 83 -5.58 -7.68 -11.16
C SER A 83 -4.92 -8.86 -11.89
N HIS A 84 -3.97 -9.55 -11.23
CA HIS A 84 -3.24 -10.65 -11.86
C HIS A 84 -4.16 -11.86 -12.13
N PRO A 85 -4.10 -12.46 -13.36
CA PRO A 85 -4.98 -13.56 -13.76
C PRO A 85 -4.95 -14.78 -12.86
N PHE A 86 -3.78 -15.14 -12.31
CA PHE A 86 -3.65 -16.31 -11.43
C PHE A 86 -4.33 -16.12 -10.07
N TYR A 87 -4.35 -14.89 -9.56
CA TYR A 87 -4.99 -14.57 -8.28
C TYR A 87 -6.48 -14.30 -8.42
N THR A 88 -6.89 -13.71 -9.53
CA THR A 88 -8.31 -13.38 -9.79
C THR A 88 -9.06 -14.51 -10.49
N GLY A 89 -8.35 -15.45 -11.15
CA GLY A 89 -8.93 -16.47 -12.00
C GLY A 89 -9.54 -15.94 -13.30
N GLN A 90 -9.40 -14.65 -13.57
CA GLN A 90 -9.94 -13.99 -14.77
C GLN A 90 -8.80 -13.55 -15.67
N GLN A 91 -8.75 -14.09 -16.87
CA GLN A 91 -7.79 -13.66 -17.88
C GLN A 91 -8.34 -12.46 -18.65
N LYS A 92 -7.70 -11.30 -18.48
CA LYS A 92 -8.00 -10.10 -19.26
C LYS A 92 -7.23 -10.16 -20.58
N ILE A 93 -7.93 -10.38 -21.69
CA ILE A 93 -7.34 -10.38 -23.02
C ILE A 93 -7.32 -8.93 -23.52
N LEU A 94 -6.13 -8.38 -23.67
CA LEU A 94 -5.93 -7.08 -24.32
C LEU A 94 -5.81 -7.30 -25.83
N ASP A 95 -6.83 -6.88 -26.56
CA ASP A 95 -6.81 -6.88 -28.03
C ASP A 95 -6.21 -5.55 -28.54
N SER A 96 -4.90 -5.43 -28.44
CA SER A 96 -4.16 -4.20 -28.82
C SER A 96 -4.19 -3.88 -30.32
N GLU A 97 -4.50 -4.86 -31.18
CA GLU A 97 -4.45 -4.70 -32.63
C GLU A 97 -5.72 -5.17 -33.35
N GLY A 98 -6.80 -5.45 -32.64
CA GLY A 98 -8.04 -6.00 -33.22
C GLY A 98 -7.88 -7.38 -33.85
N ARG A 99 -6.85 -8.14 -33.46
CA ARG A 99 -6.60 -9.50 -34.00
C ARG A 99 -7.65 -10.49 -33.56
N VAL A 100 -8.06 -10.44 -32.30
CA VAL A 100 -9.11 -11.27 -31.73
C VAL A 100 -10.44 -10.93 -32.39
N GLU A 101 -10.71 -9.64 -32.58
CA GLU A 101 -11.93 -9.17 -33.24
C GLU A 101 -11.98 -9.63 -34.70
N ARG A 102 -10.88 -9.54 -35.45
CA ARG A 102 -10.76 -10.06 -36.82
C ARG A 102 -10.93 -11.57 -36.89
N PHE A 103 -10.39 -12.31 -35.94
CA PHE A 103 -10.57 -13.75 -35.84
C PHE A 103 -12.05 -14.11 -35.59
N ASN A 104 -12.66 -13.45 -34.61
CA ASN A 104 -14.08 -13.68 -34.27
C ASN A 104 -15.01 -13.31 -35.44
N LYS A 105 -14.67 -12.27 -36.22
CA LYS A 105 -15.43 -11.87 -37.40
C LYS A 105 -15.34 -12.92 -38.53
N ARG A 106 -14.23 -13.64 -38.66
CA ARG A 106 -14.01 -14.66 -39.68
C ARG A 106 -14.55 -16.03 -39.26
N TYR A 107 -14.36 -16.43 -38.03
CA TYR A 107 -14.55 -17.77 -37.54
C TYR A 107 -15.51 -17.85 -36.33
N GLY A 108 -15.93 -16.73 -35.77
CA GLY A 108 -16.87 -16.69 -34.66
C GLY A 108 -18.21 -17.33 -35.11
N LYS A 109 -18.74 -18.24 -34.30
CA LYS A 109 -20.06 -18.81 -34.53
C LYS A 109 -21.09 -17.68 -34.48
N LYS A 110 -21.80 -17.46 -35.58
CA LYS A 110 -23.04 -16.66 -35.55
C LYS A 110 -24.01 -17.36 -34.62
N ALA A 111 -24.29 -16.73 -33.46
CA ALA A 111 -25.40 -17.16 -32.62
C ALA A 111 -26.70 -16.77 -33.24
#